data_35a52397c35093823167504ceaf63e08
#
_entry.id   35a52397c35093823167504ceaf63e08
#
_cell.length_a   1.000
_cell.length_b   1.000
_cell.length_c   1.000
_cell.angle_alpha   90.00
_cell.angle_beta   90.00
_cell.angle_gamma   90.00
#
_symmetry.space_group_name_H-M   'P 1'
#
loop_
_entity.id
_entity.type
_entity.pdbx_description
1 polymer ?
#
loop_
_entity_poly.entity_id
_entity_poly.type
_entity_poly.pdbx_seq_one_letter_code
_entity_poly.pdbx_strand_id
1 'polypeptide(L)'
;MTSLDVFAYTSHPDETLFYQRNDANDPRMGEIVHSNRAAYERSRTIILGCPQDEGVKRRGARLGASEAPDEIRRWFYQLSVSNLTDDPEFNLFDLGNLHIRATLEETHAAQRELVGQLLKDGKTVITLGGGGDVAYPDGMALKDTVGDFSLLSVDSHFDVREERLVSCGTANRNLIDGGAVNAEKFYALAYQVVANSPVYAKYLRG
;
A
#
# COMPACT_ATOMS: atom_id res chain seq x y z
N MET A 1 -0.59 -21.62 -16.62
CA MET A 1 0.23 -20.42 -16.37
C MET A 1 0.98 -20.67 -15.08
N THR A 2 2.31 -20.59 -15.08
CA THR A 2 3.10 -20.68 -13.84
C THR A 2 2.74 -19.48 -12.96
N SER A 3 2.39 -19.69 -11.68
CA SER A 3 2.13 -18.61 -10.74
C SER A 3 3.40 -17.78 -10.57
N LEU A 4 3.23 -16.46 -10.41
CA LEU A 4 4.32 -15.55 -10.14
C LEU A 4 5.01 -15.92 -8.81
N ASP A 5 6.34 -15.97 -8.77
CA ASP A 5 7.04 -16.06 -7.48
C ASP A 5 7.09 -14.68 -6.82
N VAL A 6 6.17 -14.41 -5.89
CA VAL A 6 6.04 -13.13 -5.18
C VAL A 6 7.32 -12.74 -4.45
N PHE A 7 8.11 -13.71 -4.00
CA PHE A 7 9.38 -13.48 -3.29
C PHE A 7 10.50 -13.00 -4.21
N ALA A 8 10.37 -13.19 -5.53
CA ALA A 8 11.33 -12.63 -6.48
C ALA A 8 11.15 -11.11 -6.69
N TYR A 9 10.05 -10.55 -6.22
CA TYR A 9 9.73 -9.12 -6.35
C TYR A 9 10.15 -8.30 -5.13
N THR A 10 10.46 -8.95 -4.01
CA THR A 10 10.68 -8.28 -2.73
C THR A 10 12.00 -8.69 -2.08
N SER A 11 12.56 -7.79 -1.29
CA SER A 11 13.56 -8.11 -0.27
C SER A 11 12.86 -8.53 1.02
N HIS A 12 13.43 -9.49 1.73
CA HIS A 12 12.96 -9.86 3.09
C HIS A 12 12.96 -8.64 4.00
N PRO A 13 11.98 -8.50 4.93
CA PRO A 13 12.00 -7.43 5.93
C PRO A 13 13.28 -7.48 6.77
N ASP A 14 13.77 -6.33 7.20
CA ASP A 14 14.89 -6.27 8.14
C ASP A 14 14.48 -6.89 9.47
N GLU A 15 15.17 -7.97 9.87
CA GLU A 15 14.87 -8.71 11.10
C GLU A 15 15.00 -7.85 12.36
N THR A 16 15.78 -6.78 12.32
CA THR A 16 15.94 -5.85 13.44
C THR A 16 14.69 -5.02 13.73
N LEU A 17 13.74 -4.97 12.79
CA LEU A 17 12.45 -4.29 12.94
C LEU A 17 11.48 -5.09 13.82
N PHE A 18 11.61 -6.42 13.87
CA PHE A 18 10.70 -7.28 14.64
C PHE A 18 10.97 -7.17 16.15
N TYR A 19 10.29 -6.18 16.74
CA TYR A 19 10.42 -5.95 18.17
C TYR A 19 9.91 -7.13 18.98
N GLN A 20 10.70 -7.58 19.94
CA GLN A 20 10.38 -8.67 20.86
C GLN A 20 10.42 -8.17 22.31
N ARG A 21 9.30 -8.27 22.99
CA ARG A 21 9.21 -7.96 24.42
C ARG A 21 9.55 -9.16 25.29
N ASN A 22 9.30 -10.36 24.79
CA ASN A 22 9.51 -11.63 25.50
C ASN A 22 8.69 -11.72 26.80
N ASP A 23 7.48 -11.14 26.81
CA ASP A 23 6.53 -11.20 27.93
C ASP A 23 5.24 -11.88 27.44
N ALA A 24 4.99 -13.10 27.91
CA ALA A 24 3.82 -13.87 27.50
C ALA A 24 2.47 -13.21 27.86
N ASN A 25 2.45 -12.29 28.84
CA ASN A 25 1.24 -11.56 29.23
C ASN A 25 1.04 -10.27 28.41
N ASP A 26 2.05 -9.84 27.63
CA ASP A 26 1.98 -8.63 26.81
C ASP A 26 2.78 -8.82 25.50
N PRO A 27 2.37 -9.79 24.66
CA PRO A 27 3.04 -10.03 23.38
C PRO A 27 2.90 -8.83 22.44
N ARG A 28 3.86 -8.68 21.55
CA ARG A 28 3.91 -7.57 20.59
C ARG A 28 3.67 -8.06 19.17
N MET A 29 3.22 -7.15 18.30
CA MET A 29 2.96 -7.47 16.88
C MET A 29 4.20 -8.08 16.22
N GLY A 30 5.42 -7.61 16.52
CA GLY A 30 6.67 -8.15 16.01
C GLY A 30 6.95 -9.61 16.39
N GLU A 31 6.27 -10.13 17.44
CA GLU A 31 6.43 -11.52 17.90
C GLU A 31 5.47 -12.50 17.20
N ILE A 32 4.41 -11.97 16.54
CA ILE A 32 3.39 -12.80 15.89
C ILE A 32 3.33 -12.66 14.36
N VAL A 33 3.89 -11.57 13.81
CA VAL A 33 3.97 -11.40 12.35
C VAL A 33 4.94 -12.40 11.77
N HIS A 34 4.50 -13.09 10.73
CA HIS A 34 5.33 -14.06 10.03
C HIS A 34 6.09 -13.41 8.88
N SER A 35 7.32 -13.86 8.62
CA SER A 35 8.13 -13.45 7.46
C SER A 35 8.79 -14.64 6.75
N ASN A 36 8.75 -15.84 7.33
CA ASN A 36 9.33 -17.02 6.71
C ASN A 36 8.42 -17.58 5.61
N ARG A 37 9.00 -17.99 4.47
CA ARG A 37 8.28 -18.44 3.28
C ARG A 37 7.26 -19.58 3.57
N ALA A 38 7.53 -20.44 4.55
CA ALA A 38 6.63 -21.55 4.90
C ALA A 38 5.29 -21.07 5.51
N ALA A 39 5.23 -19.86 6.05
CA ALA A 39 4.01 -19.28 6.60
C ALA A 39 3.13 -18.58 5.54
N TYR A 40 3.67 -18.28 4.35
CA TYR A 40 2.98 -17.50 3.32
C TYR A 40 1.63 -18.11 2.91
N GLU A 41 1.61 -19.40 2.62
CA GLU A 41 0.39 -20.07 2.10
C GLU A 41 -0.79 -19.93 3.05
N ARG A 42 -0.55 -20.06 4.36
CA ARG A 42 -1.59 -19.99 5.39
C ARG A 42 -1.96 -18.56 5.79
N SER A 43 -1.15 -17.56 5.41
CA SER A 43 -1.40 -16.16 5.78
C SER A 43 -2.41 -15.53 4.85
N ARG A 44 -3.38 -14.79 5.40
CA ARG A 44 -4.44 -14.11 4.64
C ARG A 44 -4.11 -12.65 4.38
N THR A 45 -3.44 -11.99 5.30
CA THR A 45 -3.10 -10.57 5.19
C THR A 45 -1.60 -10.40 4.99
N ILE A 46 -1.24 -9.67 3.94
CA ILE A 46 0.14 -9.44 3.51
C ILE A 46 0.50 -7.97 3.71
N ILE A 47 1.60 -7.72 4.41
CA ILE A 47 2.26 -6.41 4.45
C ILE A 47 3.26 -6.36 3.29
N LEU A 48 3.19 -5.31 2.48
CA LEU A 48 4.11 -5.01 1.39
C LEU A 48 4.64 -3.60 1.52
N GLY A 49 5.94 -3.40 1.61
CA GLY A 49 6.56 -2.08 1.60
C GLY A 49 6.89 -1.59 0.19
N CYS A 50 6.69 -0.31 -0.06
CA CYS A 50 7.03 0.38 -1.32
C CYS A 50 7.97 1.57 -1.04
N PRO A 51 9.28 1.35 -0.80
CA PRO A 51 10.23 2.39 -0.38
C PRO A 51 10.69 3.25 -1.57
N GLN A 52 9.84 4.16 -2.06
CA GLN A 52 10.16 5.05 -3.18
C GLN A 52 9.72 6.50 -2.94
N ASP A 53 10.47 7.46 -3.51
CA ASP A 53 10.26 8.91 -3.37
C ASP A 53 10.05 9.61 -4.71
N GLU A 54 10.12 8.92 -5.84
CA GLU A 54 10.09 9.59 -7.15
C GLU A 54 8.76 10.32 -7.39
N GLY A 55 7.62 9.75 -6.95
CA GLY A 55 6.33 10.41 -7.05
C GLY A 55 6.25 11.71 -6.23
N VAL A 56 6.91 11.73 -5.07
CA VAL A 56 7.04 12.91 -4.19
C VAL A 56 7.98 13.94 -4.83
N LYS A 57 9.13 13.47 -5.36
CA LYS A 57 10.13 14.31 -6.04
C LYS A 57 9.55 15.03 -7.25
N ARG A 58 8.73 14.36 -8.08
CA ARG A 58 8.06 14.95 -9.23
C ARG A 58 7.17 16.15 -8.85
N ARG A 59 6.66 16.14 -7.63
CA ARG A 59 5.89 17.25 -7.06
C ARG A 59 6.74 18.37 -6.48
N GLY A 60 8.07 18.21 -6.39
CA GLY A 60 8.94 19.12 -5.67
C GLY A 60 8.65 19.19 -4.17
N ALA A 61 8.03 18.13 -3.61
CA ALA A 61 7.74 18.03 -2.19
C ALA A 61 8.93 17.48 -1.41
N ARG A 62 8.84 17.51 -0.07
CA ARG A 62 9.89 17.02 0.83
C ARG A 62 10.07 15.51 0.67
N LEU A 63 11.30 15.08 0.39
CA LEU A 63 11.68 13.67 0.33
C LEU A 63 11.71 13.02 1.74
N GLY A 64 11.80 11.69 1.79
CA GLY A 64 11.85 10.86 2.99
C GLY A 64 10.72 9.84 3.07
N ALA A 65 9.76 9.87 2.12
CA ALA A 65 8.68 8.90 2.07
C ALA A 65 9.17 7.47 1.77
N SER A 66 10.34 7.30 1.14
CA SER A 66 10.98 6.01 0.93
C SER A 66 11.35 5.29 2.23
N GLU A 67 11.51 6.01 3.33
CA GLU A 67 11.79 5.45 4.66
C GLU A 67 10.51 4.97 5.38
N ALA A 68 9.34 5.41 4.91
CA ALA A 68 8.06 5.17 5.59
C ALA A 68 7.74 3.68 5.81
N PRO A 69 7.99 2.72 4.89
CA PRO A 69 7.68 1.33 5.13
C PRO A 69 8.36 0.76 6.38
N ASP A 70 9.64 1.03 6.56
CA ASP A 70 10.41 0.50 7.68
C ASP A 70 10.12 1.27 8.99
N GLU A 71 9.90 2.59 8.91
CA GLU A 71 9.48 3.38 10.07
C GLU A 71 8.08 2.98 10.56
N ILE A 72 7.14 2.69 9.66
CA ILE A 72 5.81 2.19 10.05
C ILE A 72 5.95 0.83 10.72
N ARG A 73 6.75 -0.10 10.17
CA ARG A 73 7.02 -1.41 10.79
C ARG A 73 7.61 -1.28 12.18
N ARG A 74 8.60 -0.40 12.35
CA ARG A 74 9.27 -0.13 13.62
C ARG A 74 8.28 0.19 14.75
N TRP A 75 7.28 1.00 14.47
CA TRP A 75 6.24 1.38 15.43
C TRP A 75 5.13 0.33 15.52
N PHE A 76 4.69 -0.22 14.41
CA PHE A 76 3.65 -1.23 14.36
C PHE A 76 4.03 -2.48 15.15
N TYR A 77 5.27 -2.93 15.01
CA TYR A 77 5.75 -4.13 15.71
C TYR A 77 5.90 -3.96 17.22
N GLN A 78 5.87 -2.75 17.71
CA GLN A 78 5.85 -2.45 19.15
C GLN A 78 4.44 -2.45 19.77
N LEU A 79 3.38 -2.47 18.93
CA LEU A 79 2.01 -2.48 19.44
C LEU A 79 1.69 -3.80 20.15
N SER A 80 0.92 -3.72 21.25
CA SER A 80 0.43 -4.91 21.95
C SER A 80 -0.57 -5.67 21.07
N VAL A 81 -0.50 -6.98 21.14
CA VAL A 81 -1.39 -7.91 20.44
C VAL A 81 -2.65 -8.12 21.28
N SER A 82 -3.45 -7.13 21.55
CA SER A 82 -4.67 -7.34 22.35
C SER A 82 -5.61 -8.37 21.67
N ASN A 83 -6.88 -8.30 21.77
CA ASN A 83 -7.89 -9.27 21.30
C ASN A 83 -7.79 -9.72 19.83
N LEU A 84 -6.79 -9.27 19.08
CA LEU A 84 -6.56 -9.69 17.67
C LEU A 84 -6.18 -11.18 17.55
N THR A 85 -5.58 -11.77 18.59
CA THR A 85 -5.20 -13.18 18.60
C THR A 85 -6.37 -14.13 18.89
N ASP A 86 -7.50 -13.61 19.33
CA ASP A 86 -8.70 -14.41 19.55
C ASP A 86 -9.39 -14.78 18.22
N ASP A 87 -9.03 -14.10 17.12
CA ASP A 87 -9.45 -14.48 15.78
C ASP A 87 -8.47 -15.51 15.20
N PRO A 88 -8.87 -16.78 15.04
CA PRO A 88 -8.02 -17.83 14.48
C PRO A 88 -7.64 -17.55 13.02
N GLU A 89 -8.33 -16.64 12.34
CA GLU A 89 -8.02 -16.22 10.97
C GLU A 89 -7.04 -15.04 10.93
N PHE A 90 -6.75 -14.41 12.07
CA PHE A 90 -5.73 -13.36 12.12
C PHE A 90 -4.35 -13.96 11.87
N ASN A 91 -3.88 -13.80 10.65
CA ASN A 91 -2.59 -14.32 10.23
C ASN A 91 -1.93 -13.32 9.30
N LEU A 92 -0.96 -12.58 9.84
CA LEU A 92 -0.27 -11.49 9.18
C LEU A 92 1.11 -11.94 8.72
N PHE A 93 1.41 -11.70 7.44
CA PHE A 93 2.68 -12.00 6.83
C PHE A 93 3.34 -10.74 6.29
N ASP A 94 4.57 -10.49 6.66
CA ASP A 94 5.37 -9.42 6.07
C ASP A 94 6.19 -9.96 4.90
N LEU A 95 5.83 -9.54 3.69
CA LEU A 95 6.50 -9.93 2.46
C LEU A 95 7.79 -9.12 2.22
N GLY A 96 8.00 -8.05 3.00
CA GLY A 96 9.14 -7.17 2.86
C GLY A 96 8.90 -6.00 1.90
N ASN A 97 9.98 -5.51 1.31
CA ASN A 97 9.96 -4.31 0.48
C ASN A 97 10.07 -4.67 -1.01
N LEU A 98 9.19 -4.09 -1.82
CA LEU A 98 9.26 -4.17 -3.28
C LEU A 98 10.62 -3.70 -3.79
N HIS A 99 11.21 -4.44 -4.72
CA HIS A 99 12.41 -4.01 -5.44
C HIS A 99 12.10 -2.82 -6.34
N ILE A 100 12.65 -1.66 -6.00
CA ILE A 100 12.49 -0.44 -6.78
C ILE A 100 13.21 -0.59 -8.13
N ARG A 101 12.56 -0.18 -9.21
CA ARG A 101 13.06 -0.25 -10.57
C ARG A 101 13.72 1.07 -10.99
N ALA A 102 14.26 1.11 -12.22
CA ALA A 102 14.96 2.28 -12.74
C ALA A 102 14.05 3.52 -12.89
N THR A 103 12.76 3.30 -13.16
CA THR A 103 11.76 4.36 -13.28
C THR A 103 10.58 4.11 -12.33
N LEU A 104 9.82 5.17 -12.03
CA LEU A 104 8.59 5.06 -11.24
C LEU A 104 7.55 4.19 -11.95
N GLU A 105 7.43 4.34 -13.26
CA GLU A 105 6.49 3.59 -14.08
C GLU A 105 6.81 2.08 -14.07
N GLU A 106 8.08 1.71 -14.14
CA GLU A 106 8.51 0.31 -14.00
C GLU A 106 8.27 -0.22 -12.58
N THR A 107 8.48 0.61 -11.55
CA THR A 107 8.18 0.26 -10.16
C THR A 107 6.68 0.02 -9.97
N HIS A 108 5.83 0.92 -10.49
CA HIS A 108 4.39 0.78 -10.45
C HIS A 108 3.90 -0.44 -11.23
N ALA A 109 4.51 -0.76 -12.38
CA ALA A 109 4.17 -1.97 -13.15
C ALA A 109 4.50 -3.24 -12.34
N ALA A 110 5.67 -3.30 -11.69
CA ALA A 110 6.06 -4.41 -10.84
C ALA A 110 5.16 -4.54 -9.60
N GLN A 111 4.78 -3.42 -8.97
CA GLN A 111 3.84 -3.42 -7.84
C GLN A 111 2.46 -3.93 -8.27
N ARG A 112 1.91 -3.43 -9.38
CA ARG A 112 0.63 -3.87 -9.94
C ARG A 112 0.61 -5.37 -10.21
N GLU A 113 1.67 -5.90 -10.80
CA GLU A 113 1.80 -7.33 -11.08
C GLU A 113 1.84 -8.15 -9.79
N LEU A 114 2.67 -7.75 -8.82
CA LEU A 114 2.78 -8.40 -7.52
C LEU A 114 1.47 -8.38 -6.75
N VAL A 115 0.86 -7.20 -6.58
CA VAL A 115 -0.43 -7.05 -5.86
C VAL A 115 -1.52 -7.83 -6.58
N GLY A 116 -1.56 -7.82 -7.91
CA GLY A 116 -2.49 -8.62 -8.70
C GLY A 116 -2.33 -10.12 -8.46
N GLN A 117 -1.11 -10.62 -8.28
CA GLN A 117 -0.89 -12.03 -7.91
C GLN A 117 -1.36 -12.32 -6.48
N LEU A 118 -1.04 -11.46 -5.51
CA LEU A 118 -1.50 -11.59 -4.12
C LEU A 118 -3.03 -11.64 -4.03
N LEU A 119 -3.72 -10.80 -4.79
CA LEU A 119 -5.19 -10.80 -4.86
C LEU A 119 -5.74 -12.09 -5.47
N LYS A 120 -5.10 -12.63 -6.53
CA LYS A 120 -5.46 -13.92 -7.13
C LYS A 120 -5.27 -15.08 -6.16
N ASP A 121 -4.28 -14.99 -5.29
CA ASP A 121 -4.02 -15.96 -4.22
C ASP A 121 -4.99 -15.77 -3.02
N GLY A 122 -5.98 -14.90 -3.14
CA GLY A 122 -7.00 -14.65 -2.11
C GLY A 122 -6.48 -13.86 -0.91
N LYS A 123 -5.37 -13.15 -1.06
CA LYS A 123 -4.77 -12.36 0.01
C LYS A 123 -5.40 -10.98 0.12
N THR A 124 -5.46 -10.45 1.33
CA THR A 124 -5.65 -9.02 1.61
C THR A 124 -4.28 -8.35 1.67
N VAL A 125 -4.11 -7.22 0.99
CA VAL A 125 -2.82 -6.52 0.92
C VAL A 125 -2.89 -5.21 1.71
N ILE A 126 -1.88 -4.98 2.55
CA ILE A 126 -1.61 -3.71 3.23
C ILE A 126 -0.31 -3.18 2.66
N THR A 127 -0.40 -2.20 1.77
CA THR A 127 0.77 -1.55 1.20
C THR A 127 1.24 -0.43 2.11
N LEU A 128 2.46 -0.53 2.61
CA LEU A 128 3.14 0.53 3.34
C LEU A 128 3.87 1.40 2.32
N GLY A 129 3.38 2.61 2.12
CA GLY A 129 3.87 3.46 1.06
C GLY A 129 5.17 4.15 1.37
N GLY A 130 5.80 4.52 0.33
CA GLY A 130 6.50 5.68 -0.11
C GLY A 130 5.55 6.86 -0.34
N GLY A 131 5.62 7.48 -1.52
CA GLY A 131 4.67 8.56 -1.88
C GLY A 131 3.22 8.07 -2.05
N GLY A 132 2.26 9.00 -1.98
CA GLY A 132 0.83 8.68 -2.18
C GLY A 132 0.49 8.07 -3.55
N ASP A 133 1.41 8.15 -4.51
CA ASP A 133 1.31 7.53 -5.83
C ASP A 133 1.28 5.99 -5.80
N VAL A 134 1.73 5.35 -4.70
CA VAL A 134 1.66 3.88 -4.54
C VAL A 134 0.23 3.33 -4.52
N ALA A 135 -0.76 4.16 -4.24
CA ALA A 135 -2.17 3.78 -4.34
C ALA A 135 -2.62 3.52 -5.79
N TYR A 136 -1.95 4.14 -6.77
CA TYR A 136 -2.30 3.96 -8.19
C TYR A 136 -2.08 2.52 -8.69
N PRO A 137 -0.91 1.90 -8.56
CA PRO A 137 -0.70 0.52 -8.98
C PRO A 137 -1.57 -0.49 -8.21
N ASP A 138 -1.85 -0.26 -6.93
CA ASP A 138 -2.75 -1.12 -6.14
C ASP A 138 -4.19 -1.07 -6.68
N GLY A 139 -4.71 0.13 -6.95
CA GLY A 139 -6.02 0.29 -7.56
C GLY A 139 -6.11 -0.32 -8.95
N MET A 140 -5.05 -0.23 -9.75
CA MET A 140 -4.98 -0.88 -11.07
C MET A 140 -4.95 -2.42 -10.93
N ALA A 141 -4.24 -2.97 -9.95
CA ALA A 141 -4.23 -4.40 -9.66
C ALA A 141 -5.61 -4.92 -9.25
N LEU A 142 -6.34 -4.16 -8.41
CA LEU A 142 -7.72 -4.46 -8.05
C LEU A 142 -8.63 -4.47 -9.28
N LYS A 143 -8.52 -3.45 -10.15
CA LYS A 143 -9.29 -3.41 -11.41
C LYS A 143 -9.08 -4.65 -12.27
N ASP A 144 -7.83 -5.07 -12.43
CA ASP A 144 -7.47 -6.20 -13.27
C ASP A 144 -7.93 -7.55 -12.70
N THR A 145 -8.02 -7.66 -11.36
CA THR A 145 -8.24 -8.93 -10.67
C THR A 145 -9.67 -9.09 -10.16
N VAL A 146 -10.21 -8.02 -9.57
CA VAL A 146 -11.54 -8.02 -8.94
C VAL A 146 -12.58 -7.36 -9.86
N GLY A 147 -12.17 -6.38 -10.66
CA GLY A 147 -13.02 -5.63 -11.56
C GLY A 147 -13.56 -4.36 -10.92
N ASP A 148 -14.82 -4.35 -10.55
CA ASP A 148 -15.49 -3.17 -9.99
C ASP A 148 -15.30 -3.09 -8.46
N PHE A 149 -14.85 -1.94 -7.96
CA PHE A 149 -14.63 -1.70 -6.53
C PHE A 149 -14.92 -0.25 -6.13
N SER A 150 -15.07 0.00 -4.84
CA SER A 150 -15.18 1.34 -4.27
C SER A 150 -13.83 1.76 -3.69
N LEU A 151 -13.44 3.02 -3.90
CA LEU A 151 -12.22 3.61 -3.35
C LEU A 151 -12.59 4.61 -2.25
N LEU A 152 -12.10 4.36 -1.04
CA LEU A 152 -12.17 5.28 0.08
C LEU A 152 -10.79 5.90 0.32
N SER A 153 -10.68 7.22 0.11
CA SER A 153 -9.48 8.01 0.39
C SER A 153 -9.67 8.78 1.69
N VAL A 154 -8.78 8.57 2.66
CA VAL A 154 -8.76 9.30 3.94
C VAL A 154 -7.52 10.17 3.96
N ASP A 155 -7.62 11.40 3.45
CA ASP A 155 -6.51 12.31 3.27
C ASP A 155 -6.98 13.77 3.34
N SER A 156 -6.09 14.70 3.69
CA SER A 156 -6.33 16.13 3.60
C SER A 156 -6.46 16.62 2.14
N HIS A 157 -5.92 15.89 1.17
CA HIS A 157 -5.95 16.19 -0.26
C HIS A 157 -6.85 15.21 -1.03
N PHE A 158 -7.31 15.65 -2.21
CA PHE A 158 -8.05 14.77 -3.12
C PHE A 158 -7.15 13.92 -4.02
N ASP A 159 -5.90 14.31 -4.22
CA ASP A 159 -4.93 13.68 -5.14
C ASP A 159 -5.48 13.45 -6.56
N VAL A 160 -6.23 14.44 -7.04
CA VAL A 160 -6.83 14.47 -8.37
C VAL A 160 -6.23 15.57 -9.26
N ARG A 161 -4.94 15.85 -9.12
CA ARG A 161 -4.26 16.83 -9.96
C ARG A 161 -4.20 16.35 -11.40
N GLU A 162 -4.31 17.31 -12.31
CA GLU A 162 -4.12 17.09 -13.74
C GLU A 162 -2.65 17.33 -14.09
N GLU A 163 -1.88 16.29 -14.20
CA GLU A 163 -0.46 16.32 -14.50
C GLU A 163 -0.12 15.23 -15.53
N ARG A 164 0.89 15.51 -16.37
CA ARG A 164 1.30 14.56 -17.42
C ARG A 164 1.93 13.28 -16.86
N LEU A 165 2.66 13.40 -15.76
CA LEU A 165 3.35 12.29 -15.12
C LEU A 165 2.64 11.90 -13.83
N VAL A 166 2.64 10.62 -13.54
CA VAL A 166 2.16 10.12 -12.24
C VAL A 166 3.03 10.70 -11.12
N SER A 167 2.37 11.19 -10.08
CA SER A 167 2.99 11.76 -8.89
C SER A 167 2.13 11.48 -7.66
N CYS A 168 2.62 11.79 -6.48
CA CYS A 168 1.86 11.61 -5.24
C CYS A 168 0.55 12.43 -5.18
N GLY A 169 0.36 13.42 -6.06
CA GLY A 169 -0.87 14.21 -6.13
C GLY A 169 -1.83 13.83 -7.26
N THR A 170 -1.57 12.74 -8.00
CA THR A 170 -2.36 12.35 -9.19
C THR A 170 -2.97 10.96 -9.08
N ALA A 171 -2.71 10.22 -8.00
CA ALA A 171 -3.06 8.80 -7.88
C ALA A 171 -4.56 8.56 -8.12
N ASN A 172 -5.43 9.29 -7.42
CA ASN A 172 -6.87 9.13 -7.51
C ASN A 172 -7.41 9.57 -8.89
N ARG A 173 -6.85 10.66 -9.47
CA ARG A 173 -7.20 11.09 -10.82
C ARG A 173 -6.92 10.01 -11.85
N ASN A 174 -5.74 9.44 -11.81
CA ASN A 174 -5.34 8.41 -12.76
C ASN A 174 -6.20 7.15 -12.65
N LEU A 175 -6.67 6.79 -11.45
CA LEU A 175 -7.61 5.68 -11.26
C LEU A 175 -9.00 5.99 -11.84
N ILE A 176 -9.49 7.21 -11.68
CA ILE A 176 -10.80 7.63 -12.19
C ILE A 176 -10.75 7.79 -13.71
N ASP A 177 -9.83 8.61 -14.23
CA ASP A 177 -9.70 8.88 -15.67
C ASP A 177 -9.32 7.61 -16.46
N GLY A 178 -8.54 6.71 -15.85
CA GLY A 178 -8.19 5.39 -16.38
C GLY A 178 -9.31 4.35 -16.30
N GLY A 179 -10.48 4.70 -15.75
CA GLY A 179 -11.63 3.81 -15.63
C GLY A 179 -11.42 2.64 -14.66
N ALA A 180 -10.44 2.74 -13.76
CA ALA A 180 -10.25 1.75 -12.71
C ALA A 180 -11.32 1.90 -11.61
N VAL A 181 -11.67 3.14 -11.27
CA VAL A 181 -12.69 3.48 -10.30
C VAL A 181 -13.76 4.34 -10.99
N ASN A 182 -15.04 3.98 -10.85
CA ASN A 182 -16.12 4.87 -11.22
C ASN A 182 -16.13 6.07 -10.24
N ALA A 183 -16.26 7.30 -10.77
CA ALA A 183 -16.31 8.52 -9.94
C ALA A 183 -17.40 8.46 -8.85
N GLU A 184 -18.54 7.81 -9.11
CA GLU A 184 -19.61 7.60 -8.13
C GLU A 184 -19.23 6.64 -6.98
N LYS A 185 -18.14 5.88 -7.14
CA LYS A 185 -17.59 4.94 -6.15
C LYS A 185 -16.30 5.44 -5.49
N PHE A 186 -15.97 6.71 -5.72
CA PHE A 186 -14.86 7.38 -5.05
C PHE A 186 -15.36 8.19 -3.85
N TYR A 187 -14.86 7.89 -2.68
CA TYR A 187 -15.22 8.53 -1.42
C TYR A 187 -14.00 9.22 -0.81
N ALA A 188 -14.06 10.54 -0.63
CA ALA A 188 -13.01 11.29 0.05
C ALA A 188 -13.46 11.66 1.48
N LEU A 189 -12.72 11.21 2.48
CA LEU A 189 -12.95 11.55 3.88
C LEU A 189 -11.78 12.38 4.43
N ALA A 190 -12.06 13.18 5.45
CA ALA A 190 -11.09 14.02 6.16
C ALA A 190 -10.38 15.08 5.28
N TYR A 191 -10.83 15.30 4.04
CA TYR A 191 -10.23 16.32 3.19
C TYR A 191 -10.38 17.72 3.79
N GLN A 192 -9.35 18.54 3.60
CA GLN A 192 -9.33 19.93 4.08
C GLN A 192 -9.64 20.87 2.93
N VAL A 193 -10.69 21.70 3.07
CA VAL A 193 -11.10 22.66 2.04
C VAL A 193 -9.95 23.59 1.64
N VAL A 194 -9.17 24.03 2.64
CA VAL A 194 -8.03 24.95 2.42
C VAL A 194 -6.82 24.29 1.77
N ALA A 195 -6.75 22.96 1.74
CA ALA A 195 -5.66 22.19 1.13
C ALA A 195 -5.95 21.80 -0.34
N ASN A 196 -7.18 22.08 -0.82
CA ASN A 196 -7.62 21.64 -2.14
C ASN A 196 -8.08 22.82 -3.01
N SER A 197 -7.67 22.81 -4.28
CA SER A 197 -8.17 23.78 -5.25
C SER A 197 -9.66 23.56 -5.53
N PRO A 198 -10.47 24.64 -5.67
CA PRO A 198 -11.87 24.52 -6.10
C PRO A 198 -12.06 23.76 -7.43
N VAL A 199 -11.05 23.78 -8.32
CA VAL A 199 -11.05 23.05 -9.59
C VAL A 199 -11.09 21.53 -9.34
N TYR A 200 -10.37 21.04 -8.33
CA TYR A 200 -10.36 19.60 -7.99
C TYR A 200 -11.68 19.16 -7.37
N ALA A 201 -12.25 20.01 -6.50
CA ALA A 201 -13.59 19.75 -5.96
C ALA A 201 -14.67 19.75 -7.04
N LYS A 202 -14.54 20.62 -8.07
CA LYS A 202 -15.43 20.62 -9.24
C LYS A 202 -15.26 19.35 -10.06
N TYR A 203 -14.04 18.92 -10.33
CA TYR A 203 -13.76 17.68 -11.07
C TYR A 203 -14.44 16.46 -10.43
N LEU A 204 -14.41 16.35 -9.10
CA LEU A 204 -15.05 15.22 -8.38
C LEU A 204 -16.58 15.27 -8.33
N ARG A 205 -17.20 16.42 -8.66
CA ARG A 205 -18.66 16.57 -8.68
C ARG A 205 -19.29 16.36 -10.07
N GLY A 206 -18.48 16.29 -11.12
CA GLY A 206 -18.93 16.20 -12.53
C GLY A 206 -19.13 17.58 -13.13
#